data_4d849d547193fe905edcb21f79f0a916
#
_entry.id   4d849d547193fe905edcb21f79f0a916
#
_cell.length_a   1.000
_cell.length_b   1.000
_cell.length_c   1.000
_cell.angle_alpha   90.00
_cell.angle_beta   90.00
_cell.angle_gamma   90.00
#
_symmetry.space_group_name_H-M   'P 1'
#
loop_
_entity.id
_entity.type
_entity.pdbx_description
1 polymer ?
#
loop_
_entity_poly.entity_id
_entity_poly.type
_entity_poly.pdbx_seq_one_letter_code
_entity_poly.pdbx_strand_id
1 'polypeptide(L)'
;TKIKEQLDRLEHVILAGFTHEGVVRLSERLVALAPEGLSRCFYADNGSSAIEVALKMSYHAHKNKGDERPLFVSLSESYHGETIGALSVGDVALYKETYEPLLIRSVQTPSPANQSIEAAMEAAGIFEKLLRERGDEIAALIVEPLVQGAGGMRMHHPVFLRETKRLCEEYGLHFIADEVL
;
A
#
# COMPACT_ATOMS: atom_id res chain seq x y z
N THR A 1 -34.52 1.52 5.08
CA THR A 1 -33.23 0.99 4.61
C THR A 1 -32.21 1.06 5.72
N LYS A 2 -31.16 0.24 5.69
CA LYS A 2 -30.10 0.20 6.71
C LYS A 2 -29.44 1.56 6.97
N ILE A 3 -29.28 2.37 5.92
CA ILE A 3 -28.73 3.73 6.06
C ILE A 3 -29.67 4.61 6.92
N LYS A 4 -30.99 4.60 6.67
CA LYS A 4 -31.95 5.38 7.47
C LYS A 4 -31.95 4.93 8.93
N GLU A 5 -32.01 3.62 9.17
CA GLU A 5 -31.96 3.03 10.51
C GLU A 5 -30.68 3.46 11.27
N GLN A 6 -29.54 3.56 10.58
CA GLN A 6 -28.29 4.01 11.19
C GLN A 6 -28.29 5.51 11.47
N LEU A 7 -28.82 6.33 10.55
CA LEU A 7 -28.96 7.78 10.76
C LEU A 7 -29.84 8.11 11.96
N ASP A 8 -30.93 7.34 12.16
CA ASP A 8 -31.82 7.51 13.32
C ASP A 8 -31.15 7.12 14.66
N ARG A 9 -30.08 6.33 14.64
CA ARG A 9 -29.35 5.87 15.83
C ARG A 9 -28.13 6.70 16.12
N LEU A 10 -27.27 6.90 15.12
CA LEU A 10 -26.04 7.66 15.18
C LEU A 10 -25.59 7.99 13.75
N GLU A 11 -25.64 9.25 13.40
CA GLU A 11 -25.20 9.79 12.12
C GLU A 11 -23.67 9.74 12.01
N HIS A 12 -22.98 10.37 12.94
CA HIS A 12 -21.53 10.49 12.99
C HIS A 12 -21.01 10.68 14.41
N VAL A 13 -19.81 10.14 14.65
CA VAL A 13 -18.99 10.47 15.82
C VAL A 13 -17.52 10.32 15.45
N ILE A 14 -16.70 11.25 15.92
CA ILE A 14 -15.24 11.17 15.78
C ILE A 14 -14.70 9.94 16.53
N LEU A 15 -13.81 9.18 15.90
CA LEU A 15 -13.20 7.99 16.50
C LEU A 15 -12.03 8.32 17.45
N ALA A 16 -11.63 9.59 17.57
CA ALA A 16 -10.61 10.02 18.54
C ALA A 16 -11.19 10.03 19.97
N GLY A 17 -11.00 8.96 20.69
CA GLY A 17 -11.50 8.77 22.04
C GLY A 17 -12.92 8.23 22.15
N PHE A 18 -13.61 8.02 21.03
CA PHE A 18 -14.94 7.45 20.96
C PHE A 18 -14.97 6.21 20.08
N THR A 19 -16.02 5.40 20.25
CA THR A 19 -16.32 4.25 19.38
C THR A 19 -17.83 4.02 19.33
N HIS A 20 -18.28 3.22 18.38
CA HIS A 20 -19.68 2.81 18.25
C HIS A 20 -19.79 1.41 17.65
N GLU A 21 -20.95 0.79 17.84
CA GLU A 21 -21.22 -0.60 17.44
C GLU A 21 -20.87 -0.88 15.96
N GLY A 22 -21.23 0.05 15.06
CA GLY A 22 -21.01 -0.13 13.61
C GLY A 22 -19.53 -0.28 13.26
N VAL A 23 -18.66 0.59 13.80
CA VAL A 23 -17.22 0.51 13.54
C VAL A 23 -16.56 -0.70 14.21
N VAL A 24 -17.01 -1.06 15.41
CA VAL A 24 -16.50 -2.27 16.11
C VAL A 24 -16.79 -3.52 15.27
N ARG A 25 -18.05 -3.71 14.85
CA ARG A 25 -18.44 -4.86 14.00
C ARG A 25 -17.72 -4.88 12.65
N LEU A 26 -17.49 -3.72 12.03
CA LEU A 26 -16.73 -3.64 10.79
C LEU A 26 -15.28 -4.06 11.03
N SER A 27 -14.65 -3.55 12.09
CA SER A 27 -13.26 -3.92 12.46
C SER A 27 -13.12 -5.41 12.72
N GLU A 28 -14.03 -6.02 13.47
CA GLU A 28 -14.04 -7.47 13.75
C GLU A 28 -14.08 -8.28 12.44
N ARG A 29 -14.94 -7.88 11.49
CA ARG A 29 -15.05 -8.56 10.21
C ARG A 29 -13.82 -8.38 9.32
N LEU A 30 -13.25 -7.17 9.29
CA LEU A 30 -12.02 -6.90 8.53
C LEU A 30 -10.85 -7.69 9.07
N VAL A 31 -10.64 -7.70 10.39
CA VAL A 31 -9.58 -8.48 11.03
C VAL A 31 -9.75 -9.98 10.79
N ALA A 32 -10.99 -10.49 10.79
CA ALA A 32 -11.25 -11.90 10.51
C ALA A 32 -10.98 -12.31 9.04
N LEU A 33 -11.01 -11.36 8.11
CA LEU A 33 -10.68 -11.58 6.69
C LEU A 33 -9.22 -11.32 6.36
N ALA A 34 -8.54 -10.51 7.17
CA ALA A 34 -7.16 -10.12 6.94
C ALA A 34 -6.19 -11.28 7.21
N PRO A 35 -5.01 -11.28 6.58
CA PRO A 35 -3.93 -12.22 6.89
C PRO A 35 -3.54 -12.16 8.38
N GLU A 36 -3.01 -13.29 8.88
CA GLU A 36 -2.50 -13.36 10.25
C GLU A 36 -1.49 -12.24 10.53
N GLY A 37 -1.60 -11.61 11.72
CA GLY A 37 -0.78 -10.47 12.14
C GLY A 37 -1.43 -9.11 11.86
N LEU A 38 -2.41 -8.98 10.97
CA LEU A 38 -3.19 -7.76 10.74
C LEU A 38 -4.39 -7.72 11.68
N SER A 39 -4.20 -7.24 12.91
CA SER A 39 -5.20 -7.28 13.98
C SER A 39 -5.81 -5.92 14.34
N ARG A 40 -5.55 -4.89 13.55
CA ARG A 40 -6.02 -3.52 13.83
C ARG A 40 -6.50 -2.83 12.57
N CYS A 41 -7.51 -1.96 12.71
CA CYS A 41 -8.03 -1.12 11.64
C CYS A 41 -7.75 0.35 11.95
N PHE A 42 -7.34 1.09 10.94
CA PHE A 42 -7.32 2.54 10.93
C PHE A 42 -8.23 3.01 9.79
N TYR A 43 -9.12 3.93 10.06
CA TYR A 43 -10.10 4.40 9.07
C TYR A 43 -9.69 5.75 8.49
N ALA A 44 -9.79 5.88 7.19
CA ALA A 44 -9.63 7.11 6.43
C ALA A 44 -10.88 7.34 5.58
N ASP A 45 -11.06 8.55 5.08
CA ASP A 45 -12.22 8.97 4.32
C ASP A 45 -12.19 8.57 2.84
N ASN A 46 -10.99 8.26 2.32
CA ASN A 46 -10.78 7.82 0.94
C ASN A 46 -9.47 7.02 0.79
N GLY A 47 -9.25 6.42 -0.39
CA GLY A 47 -8.07 5.62 -0.69
C GLY A 47 -6.75 6.38 -0.58
N SER A 48 -6.66 7.58 -1.16
CA SER A 48 -5.43 8.40 -1.08
C SER A 48 -5.05 8.72 0.36
N SER A 49 -6.02 9.09 1.21
CA SER A 49 -5.79 9.32 2.64
C SER A 49 -5.32 8.05 3.36
N ALA A 50 -5.86 6.89 2.99
CA ALA A 50 -5.41 5.61 3.54
C ALA A 50 -3.95 5.30 3.18
N ILE A 51 -3.55 5.56 1.92
CA ILE A 51 -2.17 5.42 1.47
C ILE A 51 -1.24 6.38 2.22
N GLU A 52 -1.62 7.67 2.37
CA GLU A 52 -0.84 8.64 3.17
C GLU A 52 -0.58 8.13 4.59
N VAL A 53 -1.61 7.57 5.22
CA VAL A 53 -1.48 7.00 6.57
C VAL A 53 -0.56 5.78 6.57
N ALA A 54 -0.69 4.87 5.59
CA ALA A 54 0.15 3.68 5.48
C ALA A 54 1.64 4.04 5.31
N LEU A 55 1.96 5.01 4.43
CA LEU A 55 3.32 5.50 4.24
C LEU A 55 3.89 6.13 5.52
N LYS A 56 3.11 6.98 6.20
CA LYS A 56 3.51 7.60 7.47
C LYS A 56 3.72 6.57 8.57
N MET A 57 2.82 5.58 8.70
CA MET A 57 2.97 4.49 9.67
C MET A 57 4.23 3.68 9.40
N SER A 58 4.51 3.34 8.13
CA SER A 58 5.70 2.60 7.74
C SER A 58 6.97 3.34 8.11
N TYR A 59 7.10 4.60 7.69
CA TYR A 59 8.26 5.43 8.02
C TYR A 59 8.45 5.58 9.54
N HIS A 60 7.37 5.89 10.27
CA HIS A 60 7.42 6.10 11.71
C HIS A 60 7.79 4.82 12.48
N ALA A 61 7.32 3.66 12.03
CA ALA A 61 7.65 2.38 12.62
C ALA A 61 9.16 2.08 12.53
N HIS A 62 9.80 2.35 11.38
CA HIS A 62 11.26 2.24 11.22
C HIS A 62 11.99 3.25 12.11
N LYS A 63 11.57 4.51 12.09
CA LYS A 63 12.19 5.55 12.92
C LYS A 63 12.15 5.24 14.42
N ASN A 64 11.07 4.64 14.91
CA ASN A 64 10.95 4.21 16.30
C ASN A 64 11.92 3.07 16.68
N LYS A 65 12.42 2.32 15.69
CA LYS A 65 13.46 1.30 15.86
C LYS A 65 14.87 1.84 15.72
N GLY A 66 15.01 3.13 15.38
CA GLY A 66 16.30 3.76 15.09
C GLY A 66 16.77 3.60 13.64
N ASP A 67 15.93 3.07 12.76
CA ASP A 67 16.23 2.86 11.35
C ASP A 67 15.79 4.09 10.52
N GLU A 68 16.69 4.69 9.77
CA GLU A 68 16.37 5.77 8.84
C GLU A 68 16.12 5.21 7.44
N ARG A 69 14.85 4.93 7.12
CA ARG A 69 14.42 4.39 5.83
C ARG A 69 13.48 5.35 5.12
N PRO A 70 14.00 6.38 4.42
CA PRO A 70 13.18 7.42 3.80
C PRO A 70 12.59 7.06 2.43
N LEU A 71 12.94 5.90 1.87
CA LEU A 71 12.50 5.51 0.53
C LEU A 71 11.31 4.55 0.57
N PHE A 72 10.45 4.72 -0.42
CA PHE A 72 9.39 3.77 -0.76
C PHE A 72 9.64 3.19 -2.15
N VAL A 73 9.29 1.93 -2.33
CA VAL A 73 9.31 1.26 -3.63
C VAL A 73 7.88 1.01 -4.08
N SER A 74 7.59 1.28 -5.34
CA SER A 74 6.31 0.96 -5.99
C SER A 74 6.54 0.28 -7.35
N LEU A 75 5.49 -0.26 -7.94
CA LEU A 75 5.57 -0.87 -9.25
C LEU A 75 5.51 0.21 -10.36
N SER A 76 6.18 -0.04 -11.47
CA SER A 76 5.99 0.75 -12.68
C SER A 76 4.52 0.74 -13.09
N GLU A 77 4.02 1.90 -13.55
CA GLU A 77 2.63 2.13 -13.95
C GLU A 77 1.58 1.90 -12.85
N SER A 78 1.99 1.93 -11.57
CA SER A 78 1.07 1.85 -10.42
C SER A 78 0.34 3.17 -10.18
N TYR A 79 -0.84 3.07 -9.53
CA TYR A 79 -1.62 4.22 -9.13
C TYR A 79 -2.19 4.00 -7.73
N HIS A 80 -1.93 4.94 -6.83
CA HIS A 80 -2.34 4.84 -5.42
C HIS A 80 -3.12 6.07 -4.94
N GLY A 81 -3.45 7.01 -5.84
CA GLY A 81 -4.18 8.24 -5.56
C GLY A 81 -3.39 9.50 -5.88
N GLU A 82 -3.99 10.68 -5.64
CA GLU A 82 -3.48 11.97 -6.10
C GLU A 82 -3.12 12.95 -4.98
N THR A 83 -3.13 12.54 -3.72
CA THR A 83 -2.47 13.33 -2.67
C THR A 83 -0.95 13.23 -2.84
N ILE A 84 -0.19 14.17 -2.31
CA ILE A 84 1.26 14.26 -2.58
C ILE A 84 2.01 12.96 -2.25
N GLY A 85 1.75 12.33 -1.11
CA GLY A 85 2.38 11.06 -0.75
C GLY A 85 1.91 9.89 -1.62
N ALA A 86 0.60 9.77 -1.86
CA ALA A 86 0.05 8.72 -2.73
C ALA A 86 0.55 8.88 -4.17
N LEU A 87 0.57 10.11 -4.70
CA LEU A 87 1.10 10.44 -6.03
C LEU A 87 2.60 10.12 -6.14
N SER A 88 3.35 10.32 -5.06
CA SER A 88 4.79 10.03 -5.02
C SER A 88 5.10 8.56 -5.26
N VAL A 89 4.27 7.66 -4.78
CA VAL A 89 4.42 6.22 -4.97
C VAL A 89 3.64 5.68 -6.17
N GLY A 90 2.92 6.55 -6.92
CA GLY A 90 2.37 6.22 -8.24
C GLY A 90 3.44 6.37 -9.35
N ASP A 91 3.15 5.83 -10.54
CA ASP A 91 4.03 5.91 -11.72
C ASP A 91 3.26 6.18 -13.03
N VAL A 92 2.06 6.76 -12.95
CA VAL A 92 1.34 7.20 -14.14
C VAL A 92 1.75 8.64 -14.45
N ALA A 93 2.58 8.84 -15.47
CA ALA A 93 3.18 10.12 -15.86
C ALA A 93 2.14 11.25 -15.99
N LEU A 94 0.98 10.96 -16.60
CA LEU A 94 -0.12 11.93 -16.79
C LEU A 94 -0.54 12.64 -15.50
N TYR A 95 -0.49 11.96 -14.36
CA TYR A 95 -0.89 12.51 -13.06
C TYR A 95 0.28 13.12 -12.29
N LYS A 96 1.51 12.69 -12.58
CA LYS A 96 2.70 12.94 -11.76
C LYS A 96 3.55 14.12 -12.23
N GLU A 97 3.73 14.30 -13.55
CA GLU A 97 4.69 15.24 -14.14
C GLU A 97 4.56 16.68 -13.61
N THR A 98 3.32 17.20 -13.53
CA THR A 98 3.08 18.59 -13.07
C THR A 98 3.52 18.82 -11.62
N TYR A 99 3.46 17.78 -10.79
CA TYR A 99 3.69 17.87 -9.34
C TYR A 99 5.07 17.35 -8.93
N GLU A 100 5.90 16.92 -9.86
CA GLU A 100 7.21 16.33 -9.57
C GLU A 100 8.04 17.09 -8.52
N PRO A 101 8.12 18.43 -8.54
CA PRO A 101 8.88 19.18 -7.54
C PRO A 101 8.36 19.07 -6.09
N LEU A 102 7.12 18.59 -5.90
CA LEU A 102 6.48 18.46 -4.59
C LEU A 102 6.54 17.02 -4.04
N LEU A 103 6.97 16.05 -4.87
CA LEU A 103 6.87 14.64 -4.53
C LEU A 103 7.96 14.22 -3.55
N ILE A 104 7.63 13.27 -2.67
CA ILE A 104 8.60 12.59 -1.83
C ILE A 104 9.40 11.57 -2.66
N ARG A 105 10.58 11.20 -2.18
CA ARG A 105 11.47 10.26 -2.89
C ARG A 105 10.89 8.86 -2.91
N SER A 106 10.71 8.31 -4.09
CA SER A 106 10.32 6.93 -4.34
C SER A 106 11.18 6.30 -5.45
N VAL A 107 11.19 4.99 -5.51
CA VAL A 107 11.87 4.20 -6.56
C VAL A 107 10.85 3.23 -7.15
N GLN A 108 10.84 3.12 -8.47
CA GLN A 108 10.01 2.14 -9.17
C GLN A 108 10.79 0.84 -9.41
N THR A 109 10.10 -0.29 -9.26
CA THR A 109 10.55 -1.60 -9.73
C THR A 109 9.58 -2.10 -10.82
N PRO A 110 10.04 -2.84 -11.82
CA PRO A 110 9.17 -3.30 -12.88
C PRO A 110 8.00 -4.15 -12.37
N SER A 111 6.83 -3.95 -12.96
CA SER A 111 5.73 -4.90 -12.86
C SER A 111 6.04 -6.12 -13.73
N PRO A 112 5.50 -7.32 -13.40
CA PRO A 112 5.57 -8.47 -14.30
C PRO A 112 5.03 -8.12 -15.69
N ALA A 113 5.74 -8.52 -16.75
CA ALA A 113 5.38 -8.21 -18.13
C ALA A 113 4.07 -8.88 -18.59
N ASN A 114 3.70 -9.99 -17.95
CA ASN A 114 2.47 -10.76 -18.21
C ASN A 114 2.15 -11.66 -17.02
N GLN A 115 1.13 -12.52 -17.14
CA GLN A 115 0.66 -13.43 -16.10
C GLN A 115 1.46 -14.75 -15.99
N SER A 116 2.62 -14.86 -16.60
CA SER A 116 3.43 -16.07 -16.48
C SER A 116 4.21 -16.10 -15.14
N ILE A 117 4.56 -17.29 -14.69
CA ILE A 117 5.41 -17.47 -13.51
C ILE A 117 6.81 -16.90 -13.79
N GLU A 118 7.32 -17.09 -15.02
CA GLU A 118 8.63 -16.61 -15.44
C GLU A 118 8.71 -15.08 -15.32
N ALA A 119 7.72 -14.35 -15.84
CA ALA A 119 7.66 -12.89 -15.75
C ALA A 119 7.54 -12.41 -14.29
N ALA A 120 6.77 -13.14 -13.47
CA ALA A 120 6.64 -12.86 -12.04
C ALA A 120 7.97 -13.02 -11.30
N MET A 121 8.71 -14.09 -11.57
CA MET A 121 10.02 -14.36 -10.96
C MET A 121 11.10 -13.39 -11.45
N GLU A 122 11.07 -13.02 -12.73
CA GLU A 122 11.99 -12.01 -13.30
C GLU A 122 11.80 -10.66 -12.60
N ALA A 123 10.57 -10.17 -12.50
CA ALA A 123 10.27 -8.90 -11.81
C ALA A 123 10.65 -8.95 -10.33
N ALA A 124 10.37 -10.05 -9.63
CA ALA A 124 10.80 -10.25 -8.25
C ALA A 124 12.33 -10.27 -8.10
N GLY A 125 13.06 -10.86 -9.05
CA GLY A 125 14.53 -10.84 -9.08
C GLY A 125 15.12 -9.44 -9.27
N ILE A 126 14.47 -8.59 -10.06
CA ILE A 126 14.88 -7.18 -10.20
C ILE A 126 14.66 -6.42 -8.89
N PHE A 127 13.53 -6.66 -8.23
CA PHE A 127 13.27 -6.09 -6.90
C PHE A 127 14.30 -6.58 -5.86
N GLU A 128 14.63 -7.87 -5.85
CA GLU A 128 15.67 -8.42 -4.97
C GLU A 128 17.04 -7.74 -5.19
N LYS A 129 17.42 -7.49 -6.46
CA LYS A 129 18.64 -6.76 -6.77
C LYS A 129 18.63 -5.35 -6.18
N LEU A 130 17.52 -4.63 -6.32
CA LEU A 130 17.34 -3.31 -5.70
C LEU A 130 17.51 -3.38 -4.18
N LEU A 131 16.96 -4.41 -3.53
CA LEU A 131 17.08 -4.60 -2.09
C LEU A 131 18.51 -4.90 -1.64
N ARG A 132 19.29 -5.66 -2.41
CA ARG A 132 20.70 -5.90 -2.13
C ARG A 132 21.54 -4.62 -2.20
N GLU A 133 21.17 -3.68 -3.07
CA GLU A 133 21.90 -2.43 -3.27
C GLU A 133 21.46 -1.34 -2.26
N ARG A 134 20.17 -1.29 -1.89
CA ARG A 134 19.57 -0.16 -1.16
C ARG A 134 18.56 -0.56 -0.08
N GLY A 135 18.48 -1.81 0.30
CA GLY A 135 17.45 -2.31 1.24
C GLY A 135 17.42 -1.54 2.57
N ASP A 136 18.55 -1.08 3.05
CA ASP A 136 18.64 -0.33 4.31
C ASP A 136 18.01 1.08 4.26
N GLU A 137 17.77 1.61 3.05
CA GLU A 137 17.12 2.90 2.86
C GLU A 137 15.60 2.78 2.66
N ILE A 138 15.10 1.57 2.37
CA ILE A 138 13.73 1.34 1.93
C ILE A 138 12.83 0.98 3.12
N ALA A 139 11.75 1.77 3.31
CA ALA A 139 10.75 1.54 4.35
C ALA A 139 9.72 0.47 3.96
N ALA A 140 9.23 0.53 2.73
CA ALA A 140 8.18 -0.37 2.26
C ALA A 140 8.20 -0.55 0.74
N LEU A 141 7.64 -1.68 0.32
CA LEU A 141 7.08 -1.88 -1.02
C LEU A 141 5.56 -1.67 -0.96
N ILE A 142 5.01 -0.88 -1.90
CA ILE A 142 3.56 -0.76 -2.11
C ILE A 142 3.17 -1.35 -3.46
N VAL A 143 2.09 -2.11 -3.48
CA VAL A 143 1.59 -2.80 -4.68
C VAL A 143 0.07 -2.78 -4.76
N GLU A 144 -0.46 -2.79 -5.97
CA GLU A 144 -1.85 -3.17 -6.29
C GLU A 144 -1.88 -4.70 -6.45
N PRO A 145 -2.52 -5.48 -5.57
CA PRO A 145 -2.47 -6.95 -5.62
C PRO A 145 -3.20 -7.49 -6.84
N LEU A 146 -2.55 -8.35 -7.60
CA LEU A 146 -3.04 -9.07 -8.78
C LEU A 146 -3.37 -8.20 -9.99
N VAL A 147 -3.90 -6.98 -9.82
CA VAL A 147 -4.35 -6.11 -10.93
C VAL A 147 -3.92 -4.67 -10.69
N GLN A 148 -3.14 -4.11 -11.58
CA GLN A 148 -2.87 -2.67 -11.64
C GLN A 148 -3.95 -2.01 -12.51
N GLY A 149 -4.90 -1.32 -11.87
CA GLY A 149 -6.08 -0.78 -12.54
C GLY A 149 -5.76 0.33 -13.52
N ALA A 150 -5.24 1.45 -13.04
CA ALA A 150 -4.92 2.63 -13.85
C ALA A 150 -3.78 2.39 -14.85
N GLY A 151 -2.90 1.43 -14.58
CA GLY A 151 -1.86 0.96 -15.51
C GLY A 151 -2.38 0.14 -16.70
N GLY A 152 -3.70 0.14 -16.97
CA GLY A 152 -4.33 -0.56 -18.07
C GLY A 152 -4.85 -1.95 -17.73
N MET A 153 -5.34 -2.16 -16.52
CA MET A 153 -5.86 -3.46 -16.03
C MET A 153 -4.81 -4.57 -16.17
N ARG A 154 -3.59 -4.26 -15.82
CA ARG A 154 -2.45 -5.16 -15.94
C ARG A 154 -2.50 -6.21 -14.84
N MET A 155 -2.67 -7.46 -15.22
CA MET A 155 -2.72 -8.59 -14.31
C MET A 155 -1.36 -9.30 -14.21
N HIS A 156 -1.03 -9.78 -13.00
CA HIS A 156 0.19 -10.58 -12.78
C HIS A 156 -0.09 -11.84 -11.97
N HIS A 157 0.84 -12.79 -12.08
CA HIS A 157 0.69 -14.08 -11.42
C HIS A 157 0.87 -13.93 -9.88
N PRO A 158 0.07 -14.62 -9.04
CA PRO A 158 0.15 -14.54 -7.57
C PRO A 158 1.53 -14.86 -6.98
N VAL A 159 2.38 -15.59 -7.71
CA VAL A 159 3.78 -15.85 -7.31
C VAL A 159 4.53 -14.55 -7.08
N PHE A 160 4.32 -13.50 -7.89
CA PHE A 160 4.96 -12.21 -7.72
C PHE A 160 4.73 -11.63 -6.32
N LEU A 161 3.46 -11.63 -5.86
CA LEU A 161 3.12 -11.10 -4.53
C LEU A 161 3.75 -11.93 -3.40
N ARG A 162 3.77 -13.26 -3.55
CA ARG A 162 4.42 -14.14 -2.55
C ARG A 162 5.92 -13.88 -2.45
N GLU A 163 6.61 -13.78 -3.59
CA GLU A 163 8.05 -13.54 -3.60
C GLU A 163 8.41 -12.14 -3.10
N THR A 164 7.70 -11.11 -3.55
CA THR A 164 7.97 -9.73 -3.09
C THR A 164 7.65 -9.56 -1.60
N LYS A 165 6.58 -10.21 -1.09
CA LYS A 165 6.30 -10.26 0.35
C LYS A 165 7.41 -10.96 1.13
N ARG A 166 7.87 -12.13 0.68
CA ARG A 166 9.00 -12.86 1.29
C ARG A 166 10.26 -11.98 1.34
N LEU A 167 10.58 -11.32 0.24
CA LEU A 167 11.72 -10.39 0.18
C LEU A 167 11.55 -9.23 1.15
N CYS A 168 10.36 -8.63 1.26
CA CYS A 168 10.09 -7.60 2.25
C CYS A 168 10.35 -8.09 3.68
N GLU A 169 9.91 -9.30 4.02
CA GLU A 169 10.15 -9.93 5.33
C GLU A 169 11.64 -10.15 5.59
N GLU A 170 12.38 -10.67 4.59
CA GLU A 170 13.82 -10.97 4.68
C GLU A 170 14.65 -9.70 4.92
N TYR A 171 14.33 -8.61 4.24
CA TYR A 171 15.04 -7.33 4.36
C TYR A 171 14.44 -6.38 5.40
N GLY A 172 13.39 -6.80 6.12
CA GLY A 172 12.75 -6.02 7.17
C GLY A 172 11.97 -4.81 6.68
N LEU A 173 11.43 -4.87 5.45
CA LEU A 173 10.56 -3.86 4.88
C LEU A 173 9.09 -4.13 5.24
N HIS A 174 8.26 -3.08 5.23
CA HIS A 174 6.82 -3.28 5.21
C HIS A 174 6.32 -3.62 3.81
N PHE A 175 5.34 -4.51 3.73
CA PHE A 175 4.60 -4.81 2.50
C PHE A 175 3.21 -4.17 2.59
N ILE A 176 2.93 -3.21 1.72
CA ILE A 176 1.66 -2.46 1.67
C ILE A 176 0.88 -2.96 0.45
N ALA A 177 -0.27 -3.58 0.67
CA ALA A 177 -1.18 -4.01 -0.38
C ALA A 177 -2.34 -3.02 -0.48
N ASP A 178 -2.45 -2.36 -1.64
CA ASP A 178 -3.54 -1.45 -1.97
C ASP A 178 -4.66 -2.25 -2.64
N GLU A 179 -5.63 -2.65 -1.84
CA GLU A 179 -6.75 -3.53 -2.20
C GLU A 179 -7.97 -2.72 -2.67
N VAL A 180 -7.76 -1.62 -3.41
CA VAL A 180 -8.86 -0.75 -3.89
C VAL A 180 -9.70 -1.38 -5.00
N LEU A 181 -9.16 -2.39 -5.71
CA LEU A 181 -9.84 -3.18 -6.75
C LEU A 181 -10.24 -4.57 -6.28
#